data_e7f3c73a74958c4e3aa7132ad528730c
#
_entry.id   e7f3c73a74958c4e3aa7132ad528730c
#
_cell.length_a   1.000
_cell.length_b   1.000
_cell.length_c   1.000
_cell.angle_alpha   90.00
_cell.angle_beta   90.00
_cell.angle_gamma   90.00
#
_symmetry.space_group_name_H-M   'P 1'
#
loop_
_entity.id
_entity.type
_entity.pdbx_description
1 polymer ?
#
loop_
_entity_poly.entity_id
_entity_poly.type
_entity_poly.pdbx_seq_one_letter_code
_entity_poly.pdbx_strand_id
1 'polypeptide(L)'
;MDVATDNAIAFEVIKDYASHIVDNLNQGLGLIIKGPVGTGKTTAAIAIMKEAIKHKKSPYFISMISLLDKLMSFRDQEERYEFEQRIQNCPLLVLDDLGGEYIGKNKEESWMLKRIMSIINERHQRSKSIIITTNLPIKELAERYDQRAIDRIRSTNQIITLLGESLRKEEWRKS
;
A
#
# COMPACT_ATOMS: atom_id res chain seq x y z
N MET A 1 -14.58 1.95 7.84
CA MET A 1 -15.69 1.03 7.66
C MET A 1 -15.17 -0.19 6.96
N ASP A 2 -15.26 -1.38 7.56
CA ASP A 2 -14.76 -2.63 6.95
C ASP A 2 -15.88 -3.15 6.05
N VAL A 3 -15.68 -3.05 4.74
CA VAL A 3 -16.69 -3.50 3.77
C VAL A 3 -16.14 -4.74 3.10
N ALA A 4 -16.61 -5.89 3.48
CA ALA A 4 -16.78 -7.03 2.60
C ALA A 4 -16.85 -8.37 3.31
N THR A 5 -17.96 -9.00 3.13
CA THR A 5 -18.15 -10.46 3.26
C THR A 5 -18.23 -11.16 1.90
N ASP A 6 -18.13 -10.41 0.78
CA ASP A 6 -18.26 -10.95 -0.58
C ASP A 6 -17.27 -10.25 -1.52
N ASN A 7 -16.52 -11.02 -2.29
CA ASN A 7 -15.57 -10.49 -3.29
C ASN A 7 -16.28 -9.63 -4.36
N ALA A 8 -17.55 -9.88 -4.68
CA ALA A 8 -18.31 -9.06 -5.61
C ALA A 8 -18.38 -7.61 -5.12
N ILE A 9 -18.72 -7.43 -3.83
CA ILE A 9 -18.79 -6.09 -3.20
C ILE A 9 -17.38 -5.47 -3.17
N ALA A 10 -16.35 -6.24 -2.85
CA ALA A 10 -14.98 -5.77 -2.83
C ALA A 10 -14.55 -5.25 -4.22
N PHE A 11 -14.86 -5.98 -5.29
CA PHE A 11 -14.55 -5.57 -6.66
C PHE A 11 -15.36 -4.35 -7.11
N GLU A 12 -16.62 -4.23 -6.70
CA GLU A 12 -17.43 -3.02 -6.98
C GLU A 12 -16.81 -1.78 -6.32
N VAL A 13 -16.35 -1.87 -5.07
CA VAL A 13 -15.67 -0.75 -4.40
C VAL A 13 -14.35 -0.39 -5.09
N ILE A 14 -13.55 -1.38 -5.52
CA ILE A 14 -12.32 -1.16 -6.27
C ILE A 14 -12.61 -0.46 -7.61
N LYS A 15 -13.64 -0.90 -8.31
CA LYS A 15 -14.07 -0.35 -9.59
C LYS A 15 -14.62 1.07 -9.44
N ASP A 16 -15.42 1.31 -8.41
CA ASP A 16 -15.92 2.64 -8.08
C ASP A 16 -14.76 3.60 -7.76
N TYR A 17 -13.82 3.19 -6.90
CA TYR A 17 -12.63 3.98 -6.59
C TYR A 17 -11.82 4.31 -7.86
N ALA A 18 -11.64 3.34 -8.75
CA ALA A 18 -10.92 3.54 -10.00
C ALA A 18 -11.65 4.50 -10.95
N SER A 19 -12.98 4.41 -11.03
CA SER A 19 -13.78 5.30 -11.88
C SER A 19 -13.75 6.77 -11.43
N HIS A 20 -13.58 7.01 -10.12
CA HIS A 20 -13.46 8.34 -9.52
C HIS A 20 -12.00 8.70 -9.15
N ILE A 21 -11.04 8.10 -9.85
CA ILE A 21 -9.62 8.18 -9.47
C ILE A 21 -9.12 9.62 -9.30
N VAL A 22 -9.49 10.54 -10.17
CA VAL A 22 -9.02 11.92 -10.12
C VAL A 22 -9.52 12.62 -8.86
N ASP A 23 -10.79 12.45 -8.52
CA ASP A 23 -11.42 13.07 -7.34
C ASP A 23 -10.85 12.46 -6.06
N ASN A 24 -10.69 11.14 -6.01
CA ASN A 24 -10.07 10.44 -4.89
C ASN A 24 -8.64 10.92 -4.64
N LEU A 25 -7.84 11.08 -5.71
CA LEU A 25 -6.47 11.60 -5.60
C LEU A 25 -6.42 13.06 -5.13
N ASN A 26 -7.36 13.89 -5.56
CA ASN A 26 -7.44 15.29 -5.13
C ASN A 26 -7.83 15.43 -3.66
N GLN A 27 -8.60 14.47 -3.13
CA GLN A 27 -9.04 14.42 -1.73
C GLN A 27 -8.07 13.64 -0.83
N GLY A 28 -7.03 13.01 -1.37
CA GLY A 28 -6.10 12.18 -0.60
C GLY A 28 -6.71 10.88 -0.10
N LEU A 29 -7.80 10.41 -0.71
CA LEU A 29 -8.46 9.16 -0.36
C LEU A 29 -7.69 7.97 -0.93
N GLY A 30 -7.70 6.86 -0.21
CA GLY A 30 -6.99 5.64 -0.60
C GLY A 30 -7.71 4.36 -0.20
N LEU A 31 -7.05 3.23 -0.38
CA LEU A 31 -7.57 1.91 -0.05
C LEU A 31 -6.57 1.09 0.75
N ILE A 32 -7.08 0.27 1.68
CA ILE A 32 -6.34 -0.85 2.26
C ILE A 32 -7.00 -2.13 1.73
N ILE A 33 -6.27 -2.87 0.91
CA ILE A 33 -6.73 -4.14 0.32
C ILE A 33 -6.07 -5.28 1.09
N LYS A 34 -6.83 -5.94 1.96
CA LYS A 34 -6.35 -7.05 2.79
C LYS A 34 -6.92 -8.40 2.33
N GLY A 35 -6.27 -9.49 2.70
CA GLY A 35 -6.76 -10.84 2.41
C GLY A 35 -5.64 -11.87 2.27
N PRO A 36 -5.95 -13.17 2.14
CA PRO A 36 -4.97 -14.23 2.00
C PRO A 36 -4.03 -14.04 0.81
N VAL A 37 -2.92 -14.77 0.82
CA VAL A 37 -1.97 -14.78 -0.31
C VAL A 37 -2.67 -15.30 -1.57
N GLY A 38 -2.39 -14.64 -2.70
CA GLY A 38 -2.90 -15.09 -4.00
C GLY A 38 -4.31 -14.63 -4.37
N THR A 39 -5.01 -13.88 -3.53
CA THR A 39 -6.40 -13.40 -3.78
C THR A 39 -6.51 -12.22 -4.74
N GLY A 40 -5.41 -11.79 -5.37
CA GLY A 40 -5.44 -10.73 -6.39
C GLY A 40 -5.28 -9.30 -5.87
N LYS A 41 -4.87 -9.09 -4.61
CA LYS A 41 -4.68 -7.74 -4.01
C LYS A 41 -3.76 -6.83 -4.83
N THR A 42 -2.57 -7.34 -5.15
CA THR A 42 -1.58 -6.62 -5.97
C THR A 42 -2.12 -6.32 -7.37
N THR A 43 -2.85 -7.27 -7.97
CA THR A 43 -3.49 -7.09 -9.28
C THR A 43 -4.52 -5.97 -9.25
N ALA A 44 -5.35 -5.92 -8.20
CA ALA A 44 -6.32 -4.85 -8.00
C ALA A 44 -5.64 -3.48 -7.84
N ALA A 45 -4.59 -3.39 -7.02
CA ALA A 45 -3.82 -2.16 -6.83
C ALA A 45 -3.16 -1.68 -8.15
N ILE A 46 -2.61 -2.60 -8.95
CA ILE A 46 -2.04 -2.29 -10.27
C ILE A 46 -3.13 -1.82 -11.25
N ALA A 47 -4.32 -2.40 -11.21
CA ALA A 47 -5.43 -1.97 -12.06
C ALA A 47 -5.83 -0.52 -11.77
N ILE A 48 -5.94 -0.13 -10.49
CA ILE A 48 -6.19 1.26 -10.07
C ILE A 48 -5.06 2.19 -10.53
N MET A 49 -3.81 1.75 -10.37
CA MET A 49 -2.65 2.51 -10.81
C MET A 49 -2.67 2.78 -12.32
N LYS A 50 -3.04 1.77 -13.13
CA LYS A 50 -3.20 1.93 -14.58
C LYS A 50 -4.28 2.96 -14.91
N GLU A 51 -5.37 3.01 -14.15
CA GLU A 51 -6.42 4.01 -14.34
C GLU A 51 -5.89 5.44 -14.05
N ALA A 52 -5.11 5.61 -12.97
CA ALA A 52 -4.46 6.88 -12.68
C ALA A 52 -3.54 7.34 -13.83
N ILE A 53 -2.80 6.43 -14.46
CA ILE A 53 -1.91 6.72 -15.61
C ILE A 53 -2.73 7.19 -16.82
N LYS A 54 -3.88 6.57 -17.12
CA LYS A 54 -4.77 7.03 -18.20
C LYS A 54 -5.21 8.49 -18.01
N HIS A 55 -5.39 8.91 -16.75
CA HIS A 55 -5.68 10.29 -16.37
C HIS A 55 -4.43 11.17 -16.21
N LYS A 56 -3.29 10.78 -16.83
CA LYS A 56 -2.03 11.54 -16.83
C LYS A 56 -1.47 11.82 -15.43
N LYS A 57 -1.79 10.99 -14.45
CA LYS A 57 -1.15 11.01 -13.13
C LYS A 57 0.09 10.15 -13.14
N SER A 58 1.05 10.46 -12.27
CA SER A 58 2.33 9.74 -12.14
C SER A 58 2.34 8.95 -10.82
N PRO A 59 1.67 7.79 -10.74
CA PRO A 59 1.68 6.96 -9.55
C PRO A 59 3.05 6.31 -9.34
N TYR A 60 3.32 5.88 -8.10
CA TYR A 60 4.52 5.14 -7.77
C TYR A 60 4.14 3.80 -7.11
N PHE A 61 4.72 2.70 -7.60
CA PHE A 61 4.54 1.36 -7.03
C PHE A 61 5.84 0.91 -6.37
N ILE A 62 5.75 0.41 -5.15
CA ILE A 62 6.86 -0.22 -4.47
C ILE A 62 6.34 -1.29 -3.50
N SER A 63 6.99 -2.46 -3.46
CA SER A 63 6.75 -3.44 -2.41
C SER A 63 7.43 -3.01 -1.11
N MET A 64 6.91 -3.48 0.02
CA MET A 64 7.50 -3.16 1.32
C MET A 64 8.96 -3.62 1.42
N ILE A 65 9.27 -4.81 0.93
CA ILE A 65 10.63 -5.34 0.89
C ILE A 65 11.54 -4.44 0.05
N SER A 66 11.11 -4.08 -1.18
CA SER A 66 11.89 -3.22 -2.06
C SER A 66 12.09 -1.81 -1.50
N LEU A 67 11.12 -1.30 -0.74
CA LEU A 67 11.25 -0.01 -0.05
C LEU A 67 12.33 -0.07 1.03
N LEU A 68 12.33 -1.12 1.85
CA LEU A 68 13.35 -1.35 2.87
C LEU A 68 14.74 -1.48 2.25
N ASP A 69 14.91 -2.37 1.27
CA ASP A 69 16.19 -2.60 0.59
C ASP A 69 16.73 -1.30 -0.01
N LYS A 70 15.84 -0.51 -0.62
CA LYS A 70 16.24 0.76 -1.21
C LYS A 70 16.66 1.79 -0.17
N LEU A 71 15.92 1.92 0.93
CA LEU A 71 16.29 2.82 2.04
C LEU A 71 17.63 2.44 2.68
N MET A 72 17.98 1.14 2.71
CA MET A 72 19.25 0.63 3.22
C MET A 72 20.41 0.81 2.23
N SER A 73 20.13 0.80 0.92
CA SER A 73 21.18 0.85 -0.12
C SER A 73 21.79 2.23 -0.32
N PHE A 74 21.10 3.31 0.09
CA PHE A 74 21.61 4.66 -0.08
C PHE A 74 22.84 4.93 0.77
N ARG A 75 23.93 5.28 0.13
CA ARG A 75 25.17 5.77 0.78
C ARG A 75 25.20 7.28 0.86
N ASP A 76 24.55 7.95 -0.10
CA ASP A 76 24.41 9.39 -0.18
C ASP A 76 23.07 9.85 0.44
N GLN A 77 23.15 10.91 1.25
CA GLN A 77 21.95 11.51 1.87
C GLN A 77 21.07 12.27 0.86
N GLU A 78 21.68 12.84 -0.18
CA GLU A 78 20.95 13.58 -1.23
C GLU A 78 20.11 12.63 -2.06
N GLU A 79 20.69 11.51 -2.54
CA GLU A 79 19.94 10.47 -3.26
C GLU A 79 18.79 9.90 -2.44
N ARG A 80 19.02 9.67 -1.15
CA ARG A 80 17.96 9.22 -0.23
C ARG A 80 16.85 10.25 -0.12
N TYR A 81 17.19 11.51 0.06
CA TYR A 81 16.24 12.60 0.17
C TYR A 81 15.40 12.73 -1.09
N GLU A 82 16.01 12.71 -2.27
CA GLU A 82 15.30 12.76 -3.56
C GLU A 82 14.32 11.60 -3.72
N PHE A 83 14.73 10.39 -3.38
CA PHE A 83 13.86 9.22 -3.41
C PHE A 83 12.67 9.38 -2.47
N GLU A 84 12.90 9.80 -1.23
CA GLU A 84 11.84 10.03 -0.26
C GLU A 84 10.89 11.14 -0.70
N GLN A 85 11.39 12.24 -1.23
CA GLN A 85 10.57 13.31 -1.81
C GLN A 85 9.69 12.78 -2.95
N ARG A 86 10.23 11.90 -3.78
CA ARG A 86 9.46 11.29 -4.87
C ARG A 86 8.30 10.46 -4.35
N ILE A 87 8.52 9.58 -3.38
CA ILE A 87 7.47 8.73 -2.82
C ILE A 87 6.50 9.48 -1.91
N GLN A 88 6.93 10.57 -1.27
CA GLN A 88 6.05 11.44 -0.48
C GLN A 88 5.14 12.31 -1.35
N ASN A 89 5.60 12.75 -2.52
CA ASN A 89 4.89 13.74 -3.35
C ASN A 89 4.13 13.15 -4.53
N CYS A 90 4.40 11.89 -4.95
CA CYS A 90 3.63 11.29 -6.03
C CYS A 90 2.12 11.29 -5.70
N PRO A 91 1.24 11.54 -6.70
CA PRO A 91 -0.20 11.66 -6.46
C PRO A 91 -0.82 10.40 -5.87
N LEU A 92 -0.30 9.23 -6.24
CA LEU A 92 -0.71 7.93 -5.73
C LEU A 92 0.53 7.08 -5.43
N LEU A 93 0.66 6.62 -4.20
CA LEU A 93 1.61 5.59 -3.80
C LEU A 93 0.88 4.25 -3.67
N VAL A 94 1.37 3.22 -4.33
CA VAL A 94 0.99 1.83 -4.06
C VAL A 94 2.10 1.19 -3.24
N LEU A 95 1.80 0.89 -1.98
CA LEU A 95 2.68 0.17 -1.06
C LEU A 95 2.19 -1.28 -0.94
N ASP A 96 2.90 -2.17 -1.64
CA ASP A 96 2.48 -3.56 -1.77
C ASP A 96 3.09 -4.44 -0.68
N ASP A 97 2.27 -5.37 -0.18
CA ASP A 97 2.61 -6.40 0.80
C ASP A 97 3.14 -5.86 2.14
N LEU A 98 2.46 -4.83 2.69
CA LEU A 98 2.75 -4.30 4.02
C LEU A 98 2.57 -5.40 5.07
N GLY A 99 3.60 -5.68 5.84
CA GLY A 99 3.63 -6.76 6.83
C GLY A 99 4.19 -8.08 6.31
N GLY A 100 4.53 -8.17 5.02
CA GLY A 100 5.18 -9.35 4.44
C GLY A 100 6.69 -9.42 4.71
N GLU A 101 7.29 -8.31 5.10
CA GLU A 101 8.71 -8.25 5.44
C GLU A 101 9.02 -8.89 6.80
N TYR A 102 10.18 -9.51 6.92
CA TYR A 102 10.72 -9.91 8.21
C TYR A 102 11.40 -8.70 8.86
N ILE A 103 10.91 -8.30 10.02
CA ILE A 103 11.50 -7.22 10.81
C ILE A 103 11.94 -7.82 12.13
N GLY A 104 13.23 -7.88 12.35
CA GLY A 104 13.82 -8.26 13.63
C GLY A 104 13.66 -7.15 14.69
N LYS A 105 14.31 -7.34 15.84
CA LYS A 105 14.24 -6.38 16.97
C LYS A 105 15.50 -5.53 17.11
N ASN A 106 16.33 -5.41 16.06
CA ASN A 106 17.55 -4.62 16.11
C ASN A 106 17.30 -3.12 15.88
N LYS A 107 18.32 -2.29 16.17
CA LYS A 107 18.20 -0.82 16.08
C LYS A 107 17.97 -0.32 14.65
N GLU A 108 18.54 -0.98 13.65
CA GLU A 108 18.41 -0.60 12.23
C GLU A 108 16.98 -0.82 11.74
N GLU A 109 16.39 -1.96 12.08
CA GLU A 109 15.01 -2.29 11.73
C GLU A 109 14.01 -1.35 12.42
N SER A 110 14.24 -0.99 13.68
CA SER A 110 13.44 0.02 14.38
C SER A 110 13.52 1.39 13.71
N TRP A 111 14.70 1.77 13.20
CA TRP A 111 14.86 3.01 12.44
C TRP A 111 14.08 2.97 11.12
N MET A 112 14.16 1.87 10.38
CA MET A 112 13.43 1.69 9.11
C MET A 112 11.92 1.77 9.29
N LEU A 113 11.38 1.12 10.31
CA LEU A 113 9.95 1.23 10.64
C LEU A 113 9.53 2.67 10.89
N LYS A 114 10.30 3.40 11.69
CA LYS A 114 10.04 4.81 11.97
C LYS A 114 10.07 5.63 10.67
N ARG A 115 10.99 5.31 9.75
CA ARG A 115 11.09 6.02 8.48
C ARG A 115 9.90 5.78 7.57
N ILE A 116 9.44 4.53 7.47
CA ILE A 116 8.24 4.18 6.69
C ILE A 116 7.01 4.87 7.26
N MET A 117 6.85 4.82 8.59
CA MET A 117 5.74 5.51 9.25
C MET A 117 5.81 7.03 9.05
N SER A 118 7.02 7.61 9.03
CA SER A 118 7.21 9.02 8.66
C SER A 118 6.73 9.32 7.24
N ILE A 119 7.09 8.49 6.26
CA ILE A 119 6.65 8.64 4.86
C ILE A 119 5.12 8.60 4.77
N ILE A 120 4.49 7.64 5.45
CA ILE A 120 3.03 7.51 5.47
C ILE A 120 2.38 8.74 6.12
N ASN A 121 2.92 9.21 7.25
CA ASN A 121 2.43 10.38 7.94
C ASN A 121 2.55 11.65 7.10
N GLU A 122 3.68 11.86 6.43
CA GLU A 122 3.89 12.98 5.50
C GLU A 122 2.87 12.98 4.35
N ARG A 123 2.61 11.79 3.78
CA ARG A 123 1.57 11.66 2.74
C ARG A 123 0.19 12.04 3.26
N HIS A 124 -0.17 11.57 4.44
CA HIS A 124 -1.44 11.91 5.07
C HIS A 124 -1.56 13.42 5.31
N GLN A 125 -0.53 14.07 5.85
CA GLN A 125 -0.53 15.52 6.08
C GLN A 125 -0.64 16.34 4.80
N ARG A 126 -0.09 15.83 3.69
CA ARG A 126 -0.14 16.45 2.36
C ARG A 126 -1.37 16.04 1.54
N SER A 127 -2.32 15.33 2.13
CA SER A 127 -3.49 14.78 1.43
C SER A 127 -3.11 14.01 0.15
N LYS A 128 -2.07 13.15 0.24
CA LYS A 128 -1.62 12.29 -0.86
C LYS A 128 -2.17 10.88 -0.71
N SER A 129 -2.85 10.39 -1.74
CA SER A 129 -3.47 9.06 -1.74
C SER A 129 -2.46 7.93 -1.62
N ILE A 130 -2.80 6.91 -0.83
CA ILE A 130 -2.02 5.70 -0.71
C ILE A 130 -2.93 4.47 -0.86
N ILE A 131 -2.50 3.49 -1.63
CA ILE A 131 -3.09 2.16 -1.66
C ILE A 131 -2.12 1.21 -0.97
N ILE A 132 -2.62 0.47 0.00
CA ILE A 132 -1.84 -0.51 0.75
C ILE A 132 -2.43 -1.90 0.49
N THR A 133 -1.60 -2.86 0.13
CA THR A 133 -1.99 -4.27 0.15
C THR A 133 -1.35 -4.96 1.34
N THR A 134 -2.04 -5.93 1.94
CA THR A 134 -1.53 -6.67 3.10
C THR A 134 -2.19 -8.03 3.24
N ASN A 135 -1.44 -8.99 3.79
CA ASN A 135 -1.98 -10.28 4.21
C ASN A 135 -2.40 -10.27 5.69
N LEU A 136 -2.07 -9.23 6.44
CA LEU A 136 -2.30 -9.13 7.87
C LEU A 136 -3.66 -8.48 8.19
N PRO A 137 -4.31 -8.89 9.27
CA PRO A 137 -5.40 -8.15 9.89
C PRO A 137 -4.93 -6.75 10.33
N ILE A 138 -5.82 -5.77 10.28
CA ILE A 138 -5.49 -4.38 10.67
C ILE A 138 -4.96 -4.28 12.11
N LYS A 139 -5.47 -5.12 13.02
CA LYS A 139 -5.00 -5.18 14.41
C LYS A 139 -3.53 -5.57 14.48
N GLU A 140 -3.12 -6.58 13.73
CA GLU A 140 -1.72 -7.02 13.68
C GLU A 140 -0.80 -5.96 13.05
N LEU A 141 -1.27 -5.23 12.04
CA LEU A 141 -0.55 -4.09 11.49
C LEU A 141 -0.33 -3.00 12.55
N ALA A 142 -1.34 -2.69 13.36
CA ALA A 142 -1.25 -1.70 14.42
C ALA A 142 -0.27 -2.11 15.53
N GLU A 143 -0.25 -3.39 15.89
CA GLU A 143 0.70 -3.96 16.86
C GLU A 143 2.15 -3.96 16.33
N ARG A 144 2.31 -4.19 15.02
CA ARG A 144 3.63 -4.31 14.37
C ARG A 144 4.29 -2.97 14.09
N TYR A 145 3.53 -1.97 13.66
CA TYR A 145 4.07 -0.69 13.20
C TYR A 145 3.89 0.43 14.23
N ASP A 146 2.73 0.99 14.32
CA ASP A 146 2.34 2.03 15.27
C ASP A 146 0.83 2.25 15.17
N GLN A 147 0.13 2.19 16.31
CA GLN A 147 -1.33 2.35 16.36
C GLN A 147 -1.76 3.68 15.74
N ARG A 148 -1.05 4.79 16.06
CA ARG A 148 -1.40 6.12 15.57
C ARG A 148 -1.25 6.25 14.05
N ALA A 149 -0.19 5.63 13.49
CA ALA A 149 0.02 5.64 12.04
C ALA A 149 -1.06 4.84 11.32
N ILE A 150 -1.42 3.67 11.82
CA ILE A 150 -2.52 2.86 11.25
C ILE A 150 -3.87 3.57 11.38
N ASP A 151 -4.15 4.24 12.49
CA ASP A 151 -5.38 5.03 12.65
C ASP A 151 -5.47 6.19 11.65
N ARG A 152 -4.35 6.87 11.37
CA ARG A 152 -4.29 7.90 10.32
C ARG A 152 -4.54 7.34 8.94
N ILE A 153 -3.91 6.21 8.60
CA ILE A 153 -4.18 5.53 7.33
C ILE A 153 -5.67 5.20 7.22
N ARG A 154 -6.28 4.67 8.26
CA ARG A 154 -7.70 4.31 8.28
C ARG A 154 -8.64 5.51 8.15
N SER A 155 -8.23 6.69 8.57
CA SER A 155 -9.07 7.90 8.49
C SER A 155 -9.32 8.37 7.06
N THR A 156 -8.42 8.05 6.12
CA THR A 156 -8.51 8.45 4.71
C THR A 156 -8.61 7.26 3.74
N ASN A 157 -8.49 6.03 4.26
CA ASN A 157 -8.48 4.83 3.43
C ASN A 157 -9.66 3.91 3.77
N GLN A 158 -10.41 3.52 2.75
CA GLN A 158 -11.42 2.47 2.88
C GLN A 158 -10.74 1.09 2.95
N ILE A 159 -11.21 0.25 3.86
CA ILE A 159 -10.70 -1.11 4.02
C ILE A 159 -11.53 -2.08 3.19
N ILE A 160 -10.85 -2.88 2.38
CA ILE A 160 -11.45 -3.90 1.53
C ILE A 160 -10.82 -5.25 1.86
N THR A 161 -11.62 -6.29 1.98
CA THR A 161 -11.14 -7.66 2.19
C THR A 161 -11.40 -8.49 0.94
N LEU A 162 -10.35 -9.03 0.32
CA LEU A 162 -10.47 -10.05 -0.70
C LEU A 162 -10.38 -11.43 -0.05
N LEU A 163 -11.40 -12.23 -0.26
CA LEU A 163 -11.56 -13.57 0.30
C LEU A 163 -11.24 -14.63 -0.76
N GLY A 164 -11.08 -15.89 -0.34
CA GLY A 164 -10.98 -17.05 -1.21
C GLY A 164 -9.60 -17.67 -1.29
N GLU A 165 -9.48 -18.66 -2.15
CA GLU A 165 -8.25 -19.39 -2.41
C GLU A 165 -7.34 -18.63 -3.36
N SER A 166 -6.07 -19.06 -3.41
CA SER A 166 -5.09 -18.47 -4.32
C SER A 166 -5.52 -18.60 -5.79
N LEU A 167 -5.59 -17.44 -6.48
CA LEU A 167 -5.78 -17.39 -7.94
C LEU A 167 -4.51 -17.78 -8.73
N ARG A 168 -3.40 -18.03 -8.03
CA ARG A 168 -2.16 -18.48 -8.65
C ARG A 168 -2.34 -19.93 -9.06
N LYS A 169 -2.45 -20.20 -10.38
CA LYS A 169 -2.55 -21.55 -10.91
C LYS A 169 -1.23 -22.30 -10.66
N GLU A 170 -1.32 -23.53 -10.13
CA GLU A 170 -0.16 -24.43 -9.94
C GLU A 170 0.39 -24.98 -11.28
N GLU A 171 -0.22 -24.64 -12.41
CA GLU A 171 0.01 -25.23 -13.72
C GLU A 171 1.41 -25.00 -14.32
N TRP A 172 2.23 -24.11 -13.75
CA TRP A 172 3.58 -23.82 -14.26
C TRP A 172 4.68 -24.74 -13.71
N ARG A 173 4.34 -25.72 -12.86
CA ARG A 173 5.32 -26.65 -12.23
C ARG A 173 5.37 -28.03 -12.88
N LYS A 174 4.67 -28.26 -14.00
CA LYS A 174 4.68 -29.52 -14.74
C LYS A 174 5.13 -29.32 -16.20
N SER A 175 6.37 -28.89 -16.39
CA SER A 175 7.08 -28.96 -17.66
C SER A 175 8.56 -29.18 -17.36
#